data_993aa2293e720f865cee64ea89af6ab2
#
_entry.id   993aa2293e720f865cee64ea89af6ab2
#
_cell.length_a   1.000
_cell.length_b   1.000
_cell.length_c   1.000
_cell.angle_alpha   90.00
_cell.angle_beta   90.00
_cell.angle_gamma   90.00
#
_symmetry.space_group_name_H-M   'P 1'
#
loop_
_entity.id
_entity.type
_entity.pdbx_description
1 polymer ?
#
loop_
_entity_poly.entity_id
_entity_poly.type
_entity_poly.pdbx_seq_one_letter_code
_entity_poly.pdbx_strand_id
1 'polypeptide(L)'
;MANPYPRDQDLRNLHNAMDFNSQGLPVVRTLTTAGNSTTDVGIDGFGRQRVAEPFTLFDAQLKYTKREDLFDESLTGNASTTYQINESTLDMEVTTTAGDHAIRESKNVFPYQPGKSLQILATFVMDAGQSGLVQCVGYYNTQNGIFFMNKDGVNYIVRRSYTSGSAVDEEIAQSSWNSDKLDGTTASGIDIDITKAQILFMDLEWLGVGQVRVGFVVNGNFYTAHTFQHANILDKVYMTT
;
A
#
# COMPACT_ATOMS: atom_id res chain seq x y z
N MET A 1 8.45 17.97 55.23
CA MET A 1 7.38 17.94 54.21
C MET A 1 8.04 18.33 52.88
N ALA A 2 7.97 17.44 51.90
CA ALA A 2 8.49 17.75 50.56
C ALA A 2 7.58 18.78 49.90
N ASN A 3 8.19 19.79 49.27
CA ASN A 3 7.47 20.81 48.55
C ASN A 3 6.73 20.17 47.37
N PRO A 4 5.39 20.25 47.26
CA PRO A 4 4.62 19.61 46.22
C PRO A 4 4.67 20.34 44.85
N TYR A 5 5.36 21.46 44.77
CA TYR A 5 5.48 22.23 43.55
C TYR A 5 6.80 21.92 42.84
N PRO A 6 6.79 21.82 41.49
CA PRO A 6 8.01 21.63 40.72
C PRO A 6 8.97 22.79 41.04
N ARG A 7 10.25 22.46 41.26
CA ARG A 7 11.26 23.47 41.52
C ARG A 7 11.52 24.27 40.24
N ASP A 8 11.93 25.51 40.35
CA ASP A 8 12.35 26.36 39.23
C ASP A 8 13.33 25.66 38.26
N GLN A 9 14.15 24.74 38.80
CA GLN A 9 15.08 23.94 38.03
C GLN A 9 14.37 22.95 37.08
N ASP A 10 13.25 22.39 37.53
CA ASP A 10 12.49 21.43 36.71
C ASP A 10 11.77 22.15 35.58
N LEU A 11 11.29 23.37 35.84
CA LEU A 11 10.69 24.23 34.79
C LEU A 11 11.74 24.72 33.78
N ARG A 12 12.97 25.04 34.22
CA ARG A 12 14.08 25.40 33.33
C ARG A 12 14.54 24.21 32.50
N ASN A 13 14.58 23.02 33.08
CA ASN A 13 14.92 21.80 32.36
C ASN A 13 13.84 21.48 31.29
N LEU A 14 12.57 21.69 31.61
CA LEU A 14 11.48 21.54 30.66
C LEU A 14 11.58 22.57 29.51
N HIS A 15 11.90 23.83 29.86
CA HIS A 15 12.10 24.89 28.86
C HIS A 15 13.30 24.61 27.94
N ASN A 16 14.40 24.11 28.49
CA ASN A 16 15.60 23.75 27.72
C ASN A 16 15.42 22.48 26.87
N ALA A 17 14.42 21.64 27.19
CA ALA A 17 14.07 20.46 26.41
C ALA A 17 13.09 20.76 25.27
N MET A 18 12.53 21.97 25.25
CA MET A 18 11.65 22.40 24.14
C MET A 18 12.46 23.05 23.02
N ASP A 19 12.37 22.50 21.83
CA ASP A 19 12.81 23.20 20.62
C ASP A 19 11.76 24.22 20.20
N PHE A 20 12.24 25.38 19.75
CA PHE A 20 11.38 26.43 19.20
C PHE A 20 11.67 26.60 17.72
N ASN A 21 10.62 26.78 16.92
CA ASN A 21 10.79 27.11 15.50
C ASN A 21 11.27 28.57 15.34
N SER A 22 11.55 28.97 14.09
CA SER A 22 12.00 30.35 13.77
C SER A 22 10.99 31.45 14.16
N GLN A 23 9.76 31.09 14.52
CA GLN A 23 8.71 32.01 14.98
C GLN A 23 8.56 32.00 16.50
N GLY A 24 9.42 31.28 17.23
CA GLY A 24 9.37 31.20 18.70
C GLY A 24 8.23 30.32 19.24
N LEU A 25 7.62 29.50 18.41
CA LEU A 25 6.59 28.56 18.82
C LEU A 25 7.21 27.22 19.26
N PRO A 26 6.76 26.61 20.37
CA PRO A 26 7.30 25.34 20.84
C PRO A 26 7.05 24.24 19.81
N VAL A 27 8.12 23.55 19.43
CA VAL A 27 8.05 22.36 18.58
C VAL A 27 8.06 21.13 19.48
N VAL A 28 6.97 20.43 19.56
CA VAL A 28 6.90 19.12 20.23
C VAL A 28 7.56 18.10 19.29
N ARG A 29 8.83 17.79 19.55
CA ARG A 29 9.44 16.61 18.93
C ARG A 29 9.02 15.39 19.73
N THR A 30 8.19 14.58 19.13
CA THR A 30 7.96 13.21 19.64
C THR A 30 9.23 12.40 19.35
N LEU A 31 10.10 12.25 20.34
CA LEU A 31 11.20 11.30 20.29
C LEU A 31 10.58 9.89 20.38
N THR A 32 10.43 9.22 19.25
CA THR A 32 10.22 7.77 19.22
C THR A 32 11.55 7.10 19.54
N THR A 33 11.91 7.01 20.82
CA THR A 33 12.98 6.11 21.24
C THR A 33 12.42 4.70 21.25
N ALA A 34 12.91 3.85 20.37
CA ALA A 34 12.72 2.42 20.46
C ALA A 34 13.21 1.94 21.85
N GLY A 35 12.30 1.46 22.67
CA GLY A 35 12.60 0.86 23.97
C GLY A 35 12.23 1.74 25.17
N ASN A 36 11.12 1.40 25.81
CA ASN A 36 10.74 1.76 27.16
C ASN A 36 10.17 3.17 27.43
N SER A 37 9.42 3.74 26.50
CA SER A 37 8.58 4.91 26.77
C SER A 37 7.11 4.50 26.93
N THR A 38 6.48 4.95 27.99
CA THR A 38 5.05 4.70 28.31
C THR A 38 4.06 5.49 27.43
N THR A 39 4.56 6.14 26.40
CA THR A 39 3.77 6.83 25.36
C THR A 39 4.28 6.42 23.99
N ASP A 40 4.01 5.18 23.61
CA ASP A 40 4.14 4.76 22.21
C ASP A 40 3.03 5.43 21.41
N VAL A 41 3.35 6.59 20.83
CA VAL A 41 2.50 7.16 19.79
C VAL A 41 2.75 6.32 18.56
N GLY A 42 1.86 5.39 18.25
CA GLY A 42 1.93 4.58 17.05
C GLY A 42 2.00 5.48 15.82
N ILE A 43 3.03 5.31 15.01
CA ILE A 43 3.19 6.00 13.72
C ILE A 43 2.88 4.99 12.63
N ASP A 44 2.12 5.40 11.61
CA ASP A 44 1.88 4.56 10.43
C ASP A 44 3.10 4.56 9.49
N GLY A 45 3.05 3.72 8.44
CA GLY A 45 4.12 3.61 7.46
C GLY A 45 4.48 4.93 6.72
N PHE A 46 3.66 5.96 6.87
CA PHE A 46 3.86 7.29 6.29
C PHE A 46 4.29 8.34 7.33
N GLY A 47 4.60 7.93 8.56
CA GLY A 47 5.01 8.84 9.62
C GLY A 47 3.86 9.63 10.26
N ARG A 48 2.59 9.25 10.01
CA ARG A 48 1.43 9.90 10.61
C ARG A 48 1.15 9.30 11.99
N GLN A 49 0.79 10.18 12.93
CA GLN A 49 0.37 9.74 14.26
C GLN A 49 -0.93 8.91 14.16
N ARG A 50 -0.93 7.72 14.74
CA ARG A 50 -2.12 6.87 14.80
C ARG A 50 -2.98 7.25 15.99
N VAL A 51 -4.28 7.32 15.77
CA VAL A 51 -5.29 7.55 16.81
C VAL A 51 -5.98 6.25 17.24
N ALA A 52 -5.64 5.12 16.61
CA ALA A 52 -6.18 3.80 16.91
C ALA A 52 -5.11 2.73 16.71
N GLU A 53 -5.21 1.65 17.47
CA GLU A 53 -4.38 0.46 17.31
C GLU A 53 -4.69 -0.21 15.96
N PRO A 54 -3.68 -0.50 15.13
CA PRO A 54 -3.87 -1.28 13.92
C PRO A 54 -4.13 -2.74 14.30
N PHE A 55 -5.01 -3.41 13.58
CA PHE A 55 -5.16 -4.85 13.70
C PHE A 55 -5.07 -5.49 12.31
N THR A 56 -4.53 -6.70 12.27
CA THR A 56 -4.38 -7.47 11.04
C THR A 56 -5.71 -8.10 10.67
N LEU A 57 -6.28 -7.69 9.55
CA LEU A 57 -7.50 -8.30 8.99
C LEU A 57 -7.18 -9.61 8.27
N PHE A 58 -6.04 -9.67 7.60
CA PHE A 58 -5.63 -10.78 6.77
C PHE A 58 -4.12 -10.90 6.74
N ASP A 59 -3.61 -12.10 6.98
CA ASP A 59 -2.20 -12.46 6.83
C ASP A 59 -2.11 -13.79 6.11
N ALA A 60 -1.45 -13.79 4.97
CA ALA A 60 -1.29 -14.98 4.14
C ALA A 60 0.17 -15.19 3.79
N GLN A 61 0.79 -16.11 4.52
CA GLN A 61 2.15 -16.56 4.24
C GLN A 61 2.11 -17.91 3.53
N LEU A 62 2.81 -18.03 2.42
CA LEU A 62 2.90 -19.26 1.61
C LEU A 62 3.97 -20.25 2.12
N LYS A 63 4.24 -20.25 3.40
CA LYS A 63 5.41 -20.93 3.99
C LYS A 63 5.42 -22.46 3.83
N TYR A 64 4.28 -23.11 3.86
CA TYR A 64 4.20 -24.58 3.82
C TYR A 64 3.27 -25.13 2.74
N THR A 65 2.33 -24.30 2.29
CA THR A 65 1.32 -24.67 1.31
C THR A 65 0.96 -23.46 0.48
N LYS A 66 0.28 -23.68 -0.64
CA LYS A 66 -0.29 -22.57 -1.42
C LYS A 66 -1.51 -21.90 -0.77
N ARG A 67 -1.88 -22.29 0.45
CA ARG A 67 -2.96 -21.70 1.26
C ARG A 67 -4.31 -21.72 0.55
N GLU A 68 -4.73 -22.90 0.12
CA GLU A 68 -6.08 -23.13 -0.43
C GLU A 68 -7.21 -22.85 0.57
N ASP A 69 -6.87 -22.79 1.86
CA ASP A 69 -7.78 -22.37 2.92
C ASP A 69 -8.14 -20.89 2.85
N LEU A 70 -7.24 -20.07 2.33
CA LEU A 70 -7.39 -18.60 2.26
C LEU A 70 -7.66 -18.06 0.85
N PHE A 71 -7.29 -18.82 -0.19
CA PHE A 71 -7.37 -18.37 -1.57
C PHE A 71 -8.16 -19.32 -2.45
N ASP A 72 -8.87 -18.73 -3.41
CA ASP A 72 -9.42 -19.41 -4.57
C ASP A 72 -8.55 -19.17 -5.80
N GLU A 73 -8.49 -20.16 -6.67
CA GLU A 73 -7.78 -20.11 -7.94
C GLU A 73 -8.76 -20.36 -9.08
N SER A 74 -8.71 -19.53 -10.09
CA SER A 74 -9.48 -19.67 -11.33
C SER A 74 -8.52 -19.68 -12.52
N LEU A 75 -8.49 -20.80 -13.22
CA LEU A 75 -7.62 -21.02 -14.38
C LEU A 75 -8.46 -21.18 -15.63
N THR A 76 -8.08 -20.53 -16.71
CA THR A 76 -8.75 -20.63 -18.01
C THR A 76 -7.73 -20.91 -19.10
N GLY A 77 -8.12 -21.75 -20.04
CA GLY A 77 -7.26 -22.15 -21.14
C GLY A 77 -6.12 -23.06 -20.70
N ASN A 78 -4.89 -22.68 -21.04
CA ASN A 78 -3.69 -23.42 -20.69
C ASN A 78 -2.94 -22.81 -19.50
N ALA A 79 -3.59 -21.93 -18.74
CA ALA A 79 -3.00 -21.35 -17.56
C ALA A 79 -2.76 -22.40 -16.47
N SER A 80 -1.71 -22.20 -15.68
CA SER A 80 -1.34 -23.09 -14.59
C SER A 80 -0.84 -22.34 -13.36
N THR A 81 -0.87 -23.03 -12.21
CA THR A 81 -0.26 -22.55 -10.97
C THR A 81 0.63 -23.61 -10.38
N THR A 82 1.84 -23.25 -9.93
CA THR A 82 2.79 -24.16 -9.32
C THR A 82 3.30 -23.61 -8.00
N TYR A 83 3.13 -24.37 -6.92
CA TYR A 83 3.65 -23.99 -5.61
C TYR A 83 5.13 -24.38 -5.48
N GLN A 84 5.98 -23.39 -5.19
CA GLN A 84 7.42 -23.57 -4.99
C GLN A 84 7.73 -23.64 -3.49
N ILE A 85 7.83 -24.84 -2.96
CA ILE A 85 7.99 -25.07 -1.52
C ILE A 85 9.28 -24.48 -0.95
N ASN A 86 10.36 -24.50 -1.73
CA ASN A 86 11.66 -23.98 -1.28
C ASN A 86 11.74 -22.44 -1.28
N GLU A 87 10.91 -21.80 -2.07
CA GLU A 87 10.85 -20.36 -2.24
C GLU A 87 9.66 -19.74 -1.48
N SER A 88 8.71 -20.59 -1.05
CA SER A 88 7.45 -20.17 -0.44
C SER A 88 6.66 -19.19 -1.34
N THR A 89 6.67 -19.47 -2.65
CA THR A 89 5.99 -18.69 -3.69
C THR A 89 4.96 -19.54 -4.43
N LEU A 90 4.06 -18.89 -5.13
CA LEU A 90 3.18 -19.50 -6.10
C LEU A 90 3.43 -18.88 -7.46
N ASP A 91 3.89 -19.69 -8.39
CA ASP A 91 4.04 -19.27 -9.77
C ASP A 91 2.67 -19.39 -10.46
N MET A 92 2.31 -18.34 -11.18
CA MET A 92 1.08 -18.28 -11.98
C MET A 92 1.51 -18.07 -13.43
N GLU A 93 1.19 -19.03 -14.28
CA GLU A 93 1.67 -19.05 -15.65
C GLU A 93 0.51 -19.01 -16.65
N VAL A 94 0.71 -18.27 -17.72
CA VAL A 94 -0.15 -18.22 -18.90
C VAL A 94 0.68 -18.55 -20.13
N THR A 95 0.04 -19.03 -21.18
CA THR A 95 0.73 -19.32 -22.45
C THR A 95 0.54 -18.17 -23.47
N THR A 96 1.04 -18.35 -24.66
CA THR A 96 0.81 -17.40 -25.78
C THR A 96 -0.58 -17.51 -26.39
N THR A 97 -1.43 -18.39 -25.88
CA THR A 97 -2.81 -18.56 -26.38
C THR A 97 -3.68 -17.43 -25.86
N ALA A 98 -4.33 -16.72 -26.77
CA ALA A 98 -5.23 -15.65 -26.39
C ALA A 98 -6.40 -16.15 -25.53
N GLY A 99 -6.65 -15.48 -24.42
CA GLY A 99 -7.70 -15.83 -23.49
C GLY A 99 -7.27 -16.74 -22.32
N ASP A 100 -5.99 -17.19 -22.30
CA ASP A 100 -5.44 -17.84 -21.11
C ASP A 100 -5.37 -16.84 -19.98
N HIS A 101 -5.86 -17.22 -18.79
CA HIS A 101 -5.65 -16.41 -17.59
C HIS A 101 -5.63 -17.26 -16.32
N ALA A 102 -4.81 -16.83 -15.38
CA ALA A 102 -4.74 -17.32 -14.02
C ALA A 102 -5.15 -16.22 -13.06
N ILE A 103 -6.12 -16.48 -12.20
CA ILE A 103 -6.57 -15.57 -11.16
C ILE A 103 -6.41 -16.27 -9.83
N ARG A 104 -5.85 -15.54 -8.86
CA ARG A 104 -5.80 -15.97 -7.47
C ARG A 104 -6.34 -14.86 -6.60
N GLU A 105 -7.38 -15.14 -5.86
CA GLU A 105 -8.06 -14.16 -5.02
C GLU A 105 -8.31 -14.70 -3.61
N SER A 106 -8.40 -13.81 -2.63
CA SER A 106 -8.74 -14.21 -1.26
C SER A 106 -10.20 -14.64 -1.18
N LYS A 107 -10.47 -15.74 -0.48
CA LYS A 107 -11.85 -16.18 -0.18
C LYS A 107 -12.62 -15.18 0.64
N ASN A 108 -11.92 -14.45 1.51
CA ASN A 108 -12.51 -13.41 2.32
C ASN A 108 -12.56 -12.11 1.53
N VAL A 109 -13.72 -11.49 1.52
CA VAL A 109 -13.91 -10.13 1.03
C VAL A 109 -13.63 -9.16 2.18
N PHE A 110 -12.82 -8.16 1.92
CA PHE A 110 -12.50 -7.11 2.88
C PHE A 110 -13.19 -5.82 2.46
N PRO A 111 -14.47 -5.64 2.85
CA PRO A 111 -15.19 -4.46 2.42
C PRO A 111 -14.56 -3.22 3.01
N TYR A 112 -14.44 -2.20 2.20
CA TYR A 112 -14.04 -0.90 2.65
C TYR A 112 -15.04 -0.36 3.68
N GLN A 113 -14.54 0.11 4.82
CA GLN A 113 -15.38 0.67 5.90
C GLN A 113 -15.17 2.20 5.97
N PRO A 114 -16.23 3.00 5.76
CA PRO A 114 -16.15 4.44 5.93
C PRO A 114 -15.60 4.82 7.32
N GLY A 115 -14.69 5.78 7.35
CA GLY A 115 -14.07 6.23 8.60
C GLY A 115 -12.91 5.40 9.11
N LYS A 116 -12.50 4.34 8.38
CA LYS A 116 -11.30 3.55 8.68
C LYS A 116 -10.33 3.60 7.53
N SER A 117 -9.04 3.65 7.85
CA SER A 117 -7.98 3.46 6.85
C SER A 117 -7.69 1.98 6.68
N LEU A 118 -7.38 1.57 5.46
CA LEU A 118 -6.96 0.23 5.11
C LEU A 118 -5.57 0.29 4.50
N GLN A 119 -4.62 -0.44 5.07
CA GLN A 119 -3.28 -0.60 4.51
C GLN A 119 -3.11 -2.03 4.00
N ILE A 120 -2.67 -2.17 2.77
CA ILE A 120 -2.40 -3.43 2.10
C ILE A 120 -0.93 -3.50 1.75
N LEU A 121 -0.30 -4.64 2.05
CA LEU A 121 1.04 -4.98 1.64
C LEU A 121 0.98 -6.30 0.85
N ALA A 122 1.55 -6.31 -0.34
CA ALA A 122 1.65 -7.50 -1.18
C ALA A 122 3.07 -7.66 -1.70
N THR A 123 3.59 -8.88 -1.63
CA THR A 123 4.89 -9.23 -2.22
C THR A 123 4.68 -9.96 -3.54
N PHE A 124 5.47 -9.61 -4.54
CA PHE A 124 5.37 -10.23 -5.85
C PHE A 124 6.70 -10.16 -6.62
N VAL A 125 6.79 -10.98 -7.63
CA VAL A 125 7.72 -10.90 -8.76
C VAL A 125 6.87 -11.02 -10.01
N MET A 126 7.11 -10.19 -11.01
CA MET A 126 6.47 -10.28 -12.31
C MET A 126 7.50 -10.64 -13.37
N ASP A 127 7.06 -11.28 -14.43
CA ASP A 127 7.91 -11.44 -15.60
C ASP A 127 8.15 -10.11 -16.31
N ALA A 128 9.22 -10.07 -17.09
CA ALA A 128 9.45 -8.97 -18.01
C ALA A 128 8.24 -8.79 -18.93
N GLY A 129 7.81 -7.55 -19.07
CA GLY A 129 6.63 -7.24 -19.87
C GLY A 129 6.77 -7.70 -21.32
N GLN A 130 5.73 -8.36 -21.81
CA GLN A 130 5.63 -8.86 -23.18
C GLN A 130 4.34 -8.36 -23.81
N SER A 131 4.34 -8.21 -25.13
CA SER A 131 3.12 -7.82 -25.87
C SER A 131 2.01 -8.84 -25.66
N GLY A 132 0.82 -8.39 -25.30
CA GLY A 132 -0.35 -9.23 -25.00
C GLY A 132 -0.38 -9.80 -23.58
N LEU A 133 0.65 -9.58 -22.76
CA LEU A 133 0.68 -10.00 -21.36
C LEU A 133 0.20 -8.88 -20.45
N VAL A 134 -0.73 -9.24 -19.54
CA VAL A 134 -1.19 -8.37 -18.45
C VAL A 134 -0.99 -9.09 -17.12
N GLN A 135 -0.26 -8.45 -16.21
CA GLN A 135 0.01 -8.95 -14.86
C GLN A 135 -0.50 -7.94 -13.85
N CYS A 136 -1.25 -8.40 -12.84
CA CYS A 136 -1.87 -7.52 -11.85
C CYS A 136 -1.66 -8.03 -10.44
N VAL A 137 -1.48 -7.11 -9.48
CA VAL A 137 -1.45 -7.41 -8.06
C VAL A 137 -2.06 -6.24 -7.27
N GLY A 138 -2.93 -6.53 -6.30
CA GLY A 138 -3.50 -5.45 -5.49
C GLY A 138 -4.78 -5.84 -4.75
N TYR A 139 -5.54 -4.82 -4.42
CA TYR A 139 -6.82 -4.91 -3.72
C TYR A 139 -7.93 -4.53 -4.70
N TYR A 140 -8.49 -5.53 -5.34
CA TYR A 140 -9.52 -5.31 -6.38
C TYR A 140 -10.37 -6.55 -6.61
N ASN A 141 -11.51 -6.33 -7.21
CA ASN A 141 -12.38 -7.36 -7.76
C ASN A 141 -12.79 -6.98 -9.21
N THR A 142 -13.79 -7.65 -9.74
CA THR A 142 -14.31 -7.37 -11.09
C THR A 142 -14.93 -5.98 -11.25
N GLN A 143 -15.33 -5.32 -10.15
CA GLN A 143 -16.06 -4.05 -10.16
C GLN A 143 -15.22 -2.87 -9.65
N ASN A 144 -14.50 -3.06 -8.56
CA ASN A 144 -13.82 -1.98 -7.87
C ASN A 144 -12.41 -2.40 -7.45
N GLY A 145 -11.56 -1.42 -7.23
CA GLY A 145 -10.29 -1.65 -6.58
C GLY A 145 -9.17 -0.72 -6.97
N ILE A 146 -8.04 -0.96 -6.33
CA ILE A 146 -6.76 -0.31 -6.58
C ILE A 146 -5.72 -1.41 -6.77
N PHE A 147 -4.94 -1.35 -7.83
CA PHE A 147 -3.94 -2.36 -8.11
C PHE A 147 -2.78 -1.82 -8.96
N PHE A 148 -1.67 -2.50 -8.86
CA PHE A 148 -0.54 -2.34 -9.76
C PHE A 148 -0.72 -3.29 -10.94
N MET A 149 -0.42 -2.83 -12.15
CA MET A 149 -0.54 -3.59 -13.38
C MET A 149 0.69 -3.37 -14.26
N ASN A 150 1.25 -4.45 -14.79
CA ASN A 150 2.12 -4.39 -15.96
C ASN A 150 1.33 -4.90 -17.17
N LYS A 151 1.21 -4.06 -18.17
CA LYS A 151 0.47 -4.33 -19.41
C LYS A 151 1.35 -3.99 -20.59
N ASP A 152 1.62 -4.96 -21.46
CA ASP A 152 2.46 -4.77 -22.65
C ASP A 152 3.85 -4.20 -22.32
N GLY A 153 4.40 -4.50 -21.13
CA GLY A 153 5.67 -3.97 -20.67
C GLY A 153 5.63 -2.58 -20.05
N VAL A 154 4.46 -1.96 -19.92
CA VAL A 154 4.29 -0.67 -19.26
C VAL A 154 3.68 -0.87 -17.88
N ASN A 155 4.23 -0.20 -16.88
CA ASN A 155 3.74 -0.22 -15.51
C ASN A 155 2.64 0.83 -15.32
N TYR A 156 1.55 0.42 -14.66
CA TYR A 156 0.42 1.28 -14.32
C TYR A 156 0.04 1.12 -12.86
N ILE A 157 -0.47 2.19 -12.26
CA ILE A 157 -1.30 2.14 -11.07
C ILE A 157 -2.74 2.39 -11.54
N VAL A 158 -3.63 1.49 -11.18
CA VAL A 158 -5.00 1.47 -11.71
C VAL A 158 -6.01 1.65 -10.60
N ARG A 159 -6.99 2.52 -10.83
CA ARG A 159 -8.20 2.66 -10.03
C ARG A 159 -9.39 2.16 -10.83
N ARG A 160 -10.01 1.07 -10.39
CA ARG A 160 -11.24 0.52 -10.99
C ARG A 160 -12.47 1.01 -10.23
N SER A 161 -13.48 1.46 -10.95
CA SER A 161 -14.73 1.93 -10.37
C SER A 161 -15.94 1.43 -11.17
N TYR A 162 -17.02 1.07 -10.47
CA TYR A 162 -18.27 0.59 -11.07
C TYR A 162 -19.43 1.61 -10.96
N THR A 163 -19.15 2.85 -10.62
CA THR A 163 -20.19 3.90 -10.39
C THR A 163 -21.03 4.24 -11.61
N SER A 164 -20.57 3.89 -12.80
CA SER A 164 -21.30 4.09 -14.07
C SER A 164 -22.23 2.91 -14.44
N GLY A 165 -22.22 1.81 -13.66
CA GLY A 165 -22.89 0.55 -13.99
C GLY A 165 -22.07 -0.41 -14.84
N SER A 166 -20.82 -0.05 -15.15
CA SER A 166 -19.79 -0.89 -15.75
C SER A 166 -18.45 -0.61 -15.10
N ALA A 167 -17.55 -1.60 -15.11
CA ALA A 167 -16.19 -1.38 -14.61
C ALA A 167 -15.43 -0.43 -15.54
N VAL A 168 -14.88 0.63 -14.96
CA VAL A 168 -14.05 1.62 -15.66
C VAL A 168 -12.71 1.70 -14.95
N ASP A 169 -11.63 1.48 -15.69
CA ASP A 169 -10.27 1.56 -15.20
C ASP A 169 -9.65 2.91 -15.55
N GLU A 170 -9.18 3.63 -14.54
CA GLU A 170 -8.31 4.78 -14.69
C GLU A 170 -6.86 4.27 -14.58
N GLU A 171 -6.20 4.12 -15.72
CA GLU A 171 -4.85 3.60 -15.84
C GLU A 171 -3.84 4.76 -15.80
N ILE A 172 -3.02 4.86 -14.77
CA ILE A 172 -1.98 5.89 -14.65
C ILE A 172 -0.62 5.25 -14.93
N ALA A 173 -0.07 5.52 -16.10
CA ALA A 173 1.24 5.00 -16.49
C ALA A 173 2.37 5.54 -15.59
N GLN A 174 3.45 4.78 -15.42
CA GLN A 174 4.60 5.11 -14.57
C GLN A 174 5.16 6.51 -14.87
N SER A 175 5.24 6.88 -16.14
CA SER A 175 5.70 8.21 -16.57
C SER A 175 4.83 9.38 -16.06
N SER A 176 3.59 9.09 -15.67
CA SER A 176 2.58 10.04 -15.17
C SER A 176 2.33 9.93 -13.67
N TRP A 177 3.07 9.11 -12.92
CA TRP A 177 2.95 9.06 -11.47
C TRP A 177 3.32 10.42 -10.87
N ASN A 178 2.53 10.86 -9.89
CA ASN A 178 2.55 12.25 -9.40
C ASN A 178 3.38 12.47 -8.14
N SER A 179 3.89 11.40 -7.51
CA SER A 179 4.75 11.52 -6.33
C SER A 179 6.19 11.14 -6.68
N ASP A 180 6.46 9.89 -6.97
CA ASP A 180 7.75 9.42 -7.44
C ASP A 180 7.56 8.42 -8.57
N LYS A 181 8.21 8.63 -9.70
CA LYS A 181 8.06 7.74 -10.86
C LYS A 181 8.75 6.40 -10.68
N LEU A 182 9.70 6.32 -9.76
CA LEU A 182 10.50 5.12 -9.52
C LEU A 182 11.10 4.54 -10.83
N ASP A 183 11.58 5.43 -11.69
CA ASP A 183 12.23 5.17 -12.97
C ASP A 183 13.69 5.67 -12.99
N GLY A 184 14.26 5.91 -11.82
CA GLY A 184 15.61 6.44 -11.65
C GLY A 184 15.73 7.94 -11.91
N THR A 185 14.70 8.62 -12.42
CA THR A 185 14.79 10.05 -12.83
C THR A 185 14.27 11.02 -11.79
N THR A 186 13.56 10.54 -10.77
CA THR A 186 12.96 11.35 -9.72
C THR A 186 13.84 11.46 -8.47
N ALA A 187 13.38 12.21 -7.46
CA ALA A 187 14.17 12.58 -6.29
C ALA A 187 14.70 11.39 -5.47
N SER A 188 14.00 10.25 -5.47
CA SER A 188 14.49 9.04 -4.78
C SER A 188 15.68 8.39 -5.48
N GLY A 189 15.84 8.58 -6.79
CA GLY A 189 16.80 7.88 -7.63
C GLY A 189 16.57 6.38 -7.76
N ILE A 190 15.41 5.89 -7.29
CA ILE A 190 15.04 4.48 -7.35
C ILE A 190 14.52 4.16 -8.75
N ASP A 191 15.03 3.09 -9.33
CA ASP A 191 14.53 2.46 -10.54
C ASP A 191 13.98 1.09 -10.17
N ILE A 192 12.66 0.90 -10.32
CA ILE A 192 11.99 -0.32 -9.87
C ILE A 192 12.06 -1.39 -10.97
N ASP A 193 12.66 -2.52 -10.64
CA ASP A 193 12.71 -3.70 -11.48
C ASP A 193 11.66 -4.72 -11.01
N ILE A 194 10.54 -4.81 -11.72
CA ILE A 194 9.43 -5.72 -11.38
C ILE A 194 9.79 -7.21 -11.54
N THR A 195 10.90 -7.51 -12.21
CA THR A 195 11.42 -8.90 -12.33
C THR A 195 12.16 -9.35 -11.08
N LYS A 196 12.28 -8.48 -10.10
CA LYS A 196 12.83 -8.77 -8.77
C LYS A 196 11.72 -8.71 -7.73
N ALA A 197 11.98 -9.29 -6.57
CA ALA A 197 11.03 -9.26 -5.46
C ALA A 197 10.69 -7.82 -5.05
N GLN A 198 9.41 -7.47 -5.10
CA GLN A 198 8.88 -6.17 -4.74
C GLN A 198 7.89 -6.29 -3.60
N ILE A 199 7.77 -5.24 -2.82
CA ILE A 199 6.73 -5.07 -1.82
C ILE A 199 5.88 -3.87 -2.24
N LEU A 200 4.69 -4.14 -2.77
CA LEU A 200 3.69 -3.13 -3.04
C LEU A 200 2.99 -2.74 -1.74
N PHE A 201 2.80 -1.45 -1.52
CA PHE A 201 1.86 -0.98 -0.51
C PHE A 201 0.74 -0.15 -1.15
N MET A 202 -0.42 -0.24 -0.55
CA MET A 202 -1.57 0.61 -0.84
C MET A 202 -2.14 1.08 0.48
N ASP A 203 -2.37 2.38 0.59
CA ASP A 203 -2.93 3.03 1.77
C ASP A 203 -4.19 3.80 1.36
N LEU A 204 -5.33 3.31 1.79
CA LEU A 204 -6.63 3.88 1.50
C LEU A 204 -7.11 4.69 2.70
N GLU A 205 -7.08 6.01 2.56
CA GLU A 205 -7.71 6.93 3.50
C GLU A 205 -9.09 7.29 2.98
N TRP A 206 -10.09 6.83 3.69
CA TRP A 206 -11.43 7.05 3.23
C TRP A 206 -12.34 7.72 4.27
N LEU A 207 -12.85 8.85 3.87
CA LEU A 207 -14.03 9.50 4.50
C LEU A 207 -15.01 9.97 3.39
N GLY A 208 -15.04 9.26 2.25
CA GLY A 208 -15.74 9.72 1.05
C GLY A 208 -14.94 10.74 0.22
N VAL A 209 -13.90 11.33 0.80
CA VAL A 209 -13.07 12.39 0.21
C VAL A 209 -11.57 12.16 0.48
N GLY A 210 -11.22 11.01 1.03
CA GLY A 210 -9.83 10.66 1.33
C GLY A 210 -8.99 10.43 0.08
N GLN A 211 -7.69 10.33 0.29
CA GLN A 211 -6.73 9.99 -0.76
C GLN A 211 -6.35 8.53 -0.71
N VAL A 212 -5.90 7.99 -1.84
CA VAL A 212 -5.30 6.68 -1.93
C VAL A 212 -3.86 6.83 -2.38
N ARG A 213 -2.93 6.27 -1.61
CA ARG A 213 -1.51 6.24 -1.94
C ARG A 213 -1.12 4.84 -2.34
N VAL A 214 -0.37 4.74 -3.42
CA VAL A 214 0.19 3.49 -3.91
C VAL A 214 1.68 3.67 -4.13
N GLY A 215 2.46 2.67 -3.76
CA GLY A 215 3.91 2.73 -3.95
C GLY A 215 4.60 1.44 -3.53
N PHE A 216 5.89 1.54 -3.28
CA PHE A 216 6.74 0.38 -3.00
C PHE A 216 7.58 0.59 -1.75
N VAL A 217 7.88 -0.52 -1.08
CA VAL A 217 8.79 -0.52 0.06
C VAL A 217 10.16 -0.96 -0.43
N VAL A 218 11.13 -0.06 -0.39
CA VAL A 218 12.50 -0.33 -0.81
C VAL A 218 13.44 -0.09 0.37
N ASN A 219 14.23 -1.09 0.73
CA ASN A 219 15.17 -1.02 1.86
C ASN A 219 14.50 -0.56 3.18
N GLY A 220 13.25 -1.01 3.41
CA GLY A 220 12.50 -0.67 4.62
C GLY A 220 11.83 0.71 4.62
N ASN A 221 11.98 1.51 3.56
CA ASN A 221 11.35 2.81 3.41
C ASN A 221 10.17 2.75 2.43
N PHE A 222 9.12 3.48 2.74
CA PHE A 222 7.93 3.60 1.90
C PHE A 222 8.11 4.73 0.88
N TYR A 223 8.08 4.40 -0.40
CA TYR A 223 8.14 5.36 -1.50
C TYR A 223 6.80 5.40 -2.22
N THR A 224 6.07 6.49 -2.02
CA THR A 224 4.80 6.70 -2.72
C THR A 224 5.08 7.00 -4.19
N ALA A 225 4.52 6.18 -5.07
CA ALA A 225 4.62 6.37 -6.50
C ALA A 225 3.52 7.31 -7.02
N HIS A 226 2.27 7.02 -6.67
CA HIS A 226 1.12 7.80 -7.09
C HIS A 226 0.11 7.99 -5.96
N THR A 227 -0.54 9.15 -5.96
CA THR A 227 -1.61 9.49 -5.02
C THR A 227 -2.86 9.91 -5.81
N PHE A 228 -3.94 9.16 -5.65
CA PHE A 228 -5.27 9.61 -6.10
C PHE A 228 -5.84 10.57 -5.07
N GLN A 229 -6.17 11.76 -5.51
CA GLN A 229 -6.78 12.81 -4.67
C GLN A 229 -8.25 12.95 -5.03
N HIS A 230 -9.11 12.86 -4.04
CA HIS A 230 -10.56 12.85 -4.27
C HIS A 230 -11.28 14.09 -3.70
N ALA A 231 -10.61 14.86 -2.83
CA ALA A 231 -11.18 16.05 -2.21
C ALA A 231 -11.57 17.10 -3.26
N ASN A 232 -12.81 17.56 -3.21
CA ASN A 232 -13.42 18.50 -4.16
C ASN A 232 -13.46 18.05 -5.63
N ILE A 233 -13.25 16.74 -5.89
CA ILE A 233 -13.21 16.19 -7.26
C ILE A 233 -14.37 15.24 -7.48
N LEU A 234 -14.65 14.35 -6.51
CA LEU A 234 -15.70 13.35 -6.63
C LEU A 234 -17.00 13.84 -6.00
N ASP A 235 -18.10 13.65 -6.72
CA ASP A 235 -19.47 13.93 -6.28
C ASP A 235 -20.17 12.70 -5.67
N LYS A 236 -19.54 11.53 -5.73
CA LYS A 236 -20.04 10.26 -5.21
C LYS A 236 -18.91 9.28 -4.88
N VAL A 237 -19.27 8.26 -4.13
CA VAL A 237 -18.37 7.16 -3.78
C VAL A 237 -17.97 6.39 -5.04
N TYR A 238 -16.67 6.15 -5.24
CA TYR A 238 -16.17 5.44 -6.42
C TYR A 238 -15.96 3.93 -6.18
N MET A 239 -15.91 3.50 -4.92
CA MET A 239 -15.85 2.09 -4.54
C MET A 239 -17.06 1.75 -3.69
N THR A 240 -17.78 0.71 -4.06
CA THR A 240 -19.03 0.29 -3.39
C THR A 240 -18.87 -1.04 -2.65
N THR A 241 -17.82 -1.80 -2.96
CA THR A 241 -17.55 -3.12 -2.34
C THR A 241 -16.05 -3.31 -2.18
#